data_4ffa5dacef4233c29a6821c745af5565
#
_entry.id   4ffa5dacef4233c29a6821c745af5565
#
_cell.length_a   1.000
_cell.length_b   1.000
_cell.length_c   1.000
_cell.angle_alpha   90.00
_cell.angle_beta   90.00
_cell.angle_gamma   90.00
#
_symmetry.space_group_name_H-M   'P 1'
#
loop_
_entity.id
_entity.type
_entity.pdbx_description
1 polymer ?
#
loop_
_entity_poly.entity_id
_entity_poly.type
_entity_poly.pdbx_seq_one_letter_code
_entity_poly.pdbx_strand_id
1 'polypeptide(L)'
;MFDQCRKVFCRYQTYSIENHVKEKEAYQNYSNTKLSWWFRRDMNHGPSGCDDTIDISEYDAYYLDQTASKKNEKVVYLTFDCGYENGYTEQILDILKKEDVPACFFVTQTYIRDNVAIAKRMKEEGHQVGNHTIYHICMPDKSYEEIVQEVNGCAEYMKEATGYAMDPYLRPPCGEYSARTLAITQDLGFKTIFWSMAYMDFDVNNQPGVDFVIDHFNKYHHSGAIILMHNVSSSNAGALEKVIANLKAEGYRFASLNELQ
;
A
#
# COMPACT_ATOMS: atom_id res chain seq x y z
N MET A 1 -8.22 -28.78 12.82
CA MET A 1 -7.76 -27.62 12.04
C MET A 1 -8.57 -27.39 10.74
N PHE A 2 -9.23 -28.39 10.18
CA PHE A 2 -10.08 -28.27 8.96
C PHE A 2 -11.52 -27.80 9.23
N ASP A 3 -12.00 -27.83 10.47
CA ASP A 3 -13.40 -27.53 10.80
C ASP A 3 -13.67 -26.04 11.10
N GLN A 4 -12.63 -25.27 11.43
CA GLN A 4 -12.75 -23.81 11.60
C GLN A 4 -12.85 -23.07 10.28
N CYS A 5 -12.16 -23.51 9.23
CA CYS A 5 -12.29 -22.94 7.89
C CYS A 5 -13.70 -23.09 7.30
N ARG A 6 -14.41 -24.18 7.61
CA ARG A 6 -15.79 -24.39 7.15
C ARG A 6 -16.79 -23.43 7.80
N LYS A 7 -16.57 -23.00 9.04
CA LYS A 7 -17.48 -22.07 9.74
C LYS A 7 -17.35 -20.62 9.28
N VAL A 8 -16.17 -20.21 8.81
CA VAL A 8 -15.96 -18.90 8.18
C VAL A 8 -16.62 -18.89 6.80
N PHE A 9 -16.47 -19.96 6.01
CA PHE A 9 -17.08 -20.09 4.68
C PHE A 9 -18.63 -20.04 4.72
N CYS A 10 -19.27 -20.50 5.79
CA CYS A 10 -20.72 -20.53 5.91
C CYS A 10 -21.35 -19.19 6.30
N ARG A 11 -20.61 -18.23 6.85
CA ARG A 11 -21.15 -16.88 7.18
C ARG A 11 -21.27 -15.95 5.98
N TYR A 12 -20.51 -16.20 4.91
CA TYR A 12 -20.56 -15.42 3.67
C TYR A 12 -21.70 -15.79 2.73
N GLN A 13 -22.39 -16.92 2.95
CA GLN A 13 -23.52 -17.36 2.12
C GLN A 13 -24.86 -16.65 2.42
N THR A 14 -24.92 -15.73 3.38
CA THR A 14 -26.17 -15.01 3.72
C THR A 14 -26.25 -13.56 3.25
N TYR A 15 -25.30 -13.09 2.43
CA TYR A 15 -25.54 -11.89 1.63
C TYR A 15 -26.54 -12.27 0.54
N SER A 16 -27.70 -11.66 0.54
CA SER A 16 -28.80 -12.07 -0.35
C SER A 16 -28.38 -11.94 -1.81
N ILE A 17 -28.72 -12.97 -2.60
CA ILE A 17 -28.49 -13.02 -4.06
C ILE A 17 -29.01 -11.77 -4.78
N GLU A 18 -30.03 -11.09 -4.24
CA GLU A 18 -30.60 -9.84 -4.77
C GLU A 18 -29.67 -8.63 -4.64
N ASN A 19 -28.87 -8.54 -3.58
CA ASN A 19 -27.86 -7.47 -3.46
C ASN A 19 -26.69 -7.73 -4.41
N HIS A 20 -26.26 -8.98 -4.58
CA HIS A 20 -25.21 -9.35 -5.52
C HIS A 20 -25.52 -9.02 -6.98
N VAL A 21 -26.76 -9.16 -7.42
CA VAL A 21 -27.17 -8.83 -8.79
C VAL A 21 -27.14 -7.32 -9.02
N LYS A 22 -27.59 -6.51 -8.06
CA LYS A 22 -27.56 -5.03 -8.16
C LYS A 22 -26.13 -4.47 -8.14
N GLU A 23 -25.26 -5.06 -7.32
CA GLU A 23 -23.86 -4.65 -7.24
C GLU A 23 -23.08 -5.02 -8.50
N LYS A 24 -23.35 -6.19 -9.10
CA LYS A 24 -22.77 -6.56 -10.41
C LYS A 24 -23.15 -5.58 -11.51
N GLU A 25 -24.40 -5.13 -11.54
CA GLU A 25 -24.85 -4.15 -12.52
C GLU A 25 -24.19 -2.78 -12.32
N ALA A 26 -23.95 -2.37 -11.08
CA ALA A 26 -23.32 -1.08 -10.77
C ALA A 26 -21.92 -0.93 -11.39
N TYR A 27 -21.13 -2.01 -11.45
CA TYR A 27 -19.76 -1.94 -11.99
C TYR A 27 -19.63 -2.26 -13.48
N GLN A 28 -20.69 -2.67 -14.16
CA GLN A 28 -20.65 -2.98 -15.59
C GLN A 28 -20.31 -1.76 -16.46
N ASN A 29 -20.62 -0.56 -16.00
CA ASN A 29 -20.35 0.70 -16.71
C ASN A 29 -18.91 1.19 -16.52
N TYR A 30 -18.13 0.63 -15.59
CA TYR A 30 -16.74 1.02 -15.39
C TYR A 30 -15.83 0.24 -16.33
N SER A 31 -14.87 0.94 -16.93
CA SER A 31 -13.84 0.29 -17.73
C SER A 31 -13.04 -0.69 -16.88
N ASN A 32 -12.91 -1.93 -17.36
CA ASN A 32 -12.00 -2.91 -16.77
C ASN A 32 -10.71 -3.05 -17.59
N THR A 33 -10.37 -2.07 -18.40
CA THR A 33 -9.06 -2.03 -19.06
C THR A 33 -7.98 -2.01 -17.99
N LYS A 34 -7.15 -3.05 -17.99
CA LYS A 34 -6.05 -3.20 -17.04
C LYS A 34 -4.98 -2.15 -17.32
N LEU A 35 -4.65 -1.40 -16.29
CA LEU A 35 -3.62 -0.39 -16.29
C LEU A 35 -2.55 -0.79 -15.29
N SER A 36 -1.30 -0.45 -15.55
CA SER A 36 -0.19 -0.69 -14.63
C SER A 36 0.49 0.62 -14.26
N TRP A 37 0.59 0.86 -12.98
CA TRP A 37 1.24 2.06 -12.45
C TRP A 37 2.75 2.08 -12.73
N TRP A 38 3.42 0.91 -12.69
CA TRP A 38 4.85 0.78 -12.92
C TRP A 38 5.30 1.19 -14.33
N PHE A 39 4.48 0.95 -15.34
CA PHE A 39 4.87 1.13 -16.74
C PHE A 39 4.42 2.47 -17.33
N ARG A 40 3.62 3.25 -16.61
CA ARG A 40 2.97 4.44 -17.16
C ARG A 40 3.55 5.76 -16.68
N ARG A 41 4.44 5.72 -15.66
CA ARG A 41 4.94 6.94 -15.03
C ARG A 41 6.44 6.87 -14.84
N ASP A 42 7.10 7.98 -15.03
CA ASP A 42 8.39 8.19 -14.43
C ASP A 42 8.21 8.09 -12.90
N MET A 43 8.74 7.02 -12.34
CA MET A 43 8.58 6.70 -10.91
C MET A 43 9.16 7.77 -9.97
N ASN A 44 9.80 8.80 -10.53
CA ASN A 44 10.56 9.79 -9.78
C ASN A 44 10.04 11.22 -9.92
N HIS A 45 9.04 11.48 -10.77
CA HIS A 45 8.59 12.84 -11.09
C HIS A 45 7.07 13.00 -11.07
N GLY A 46 6.34 12.02 -10.54
CA GLY A 46 4.87 12.05 -10.58
C GLY A 46 4.31 11.85 -11.99
N PRO A 47 3.05 12.17 -12.24
CA PRO A 47 2.36 11.83 -13.48
C PRO A 47 2.69 12.78 -14.62
N SER A 48 3.86 12.70 -15.21
CA SER A 48 4.12 13.34 -16.50
C SER A 48 3.91 12.33 -17.63
N GLY A 49 2.93 12.54 -18.48
CA GLY A 49 2.73 11.78 -19.72
C GLY A 49 1.95 10.48 -19.61
N CYS A 50 1.00 10.40 -18.69
CA CYS A 50 0.02 9.31 -18.71
C CYS A 50 -1.04 9.56 -19.78
N ASP A 51 -1.45 8.46 -20.40
CA ASP A 51 -2.71 8.42 -21.12
C ASP A 51 -3.83 8.64 -20.09
N ASP A 52 -4.34 9.87 -20.00
CA ASP A 52 -5.26 10.37 -18.98
C ASP A 52 -6.69 9.81 -19.16
N THR A 53 -6.80 8.52 -19.45
CA THR A 53 -8.11 7.89 -19.61
C THR A 53 -8.87 7.72 -18.30
N ILE A 54 -8.21 7.87 -17.14
CA ILE A 54 -8.83 7.75 -15.82
C ILE A 54 -8.26 8.82 -14.88
N ASP A 55 -9.12 9.72 -14.41
CA ASP A 55 -8.79 10.58 -13.28
C ASP A 55 -8.95 9.76 -11.99
N ILE A 56 -7.83 9.31 -11.42
CA ILE A 56 -7.86 8.47 -10.22
C ILE A 56 -8.37 9.22 -8.98
N SER A 57 -8.37 10.55 -8.99
CA SER A 57 -8.87 11.35 -7.86
C SER A 57 -10.38 11.22 -7.66
N GLU A 58 -11.12 10.84 -8.70
CA GLU A 58 -12.56 10.54 -8.63
C GLU A 58 -12.86 9.28 -7.79
N TYR A 59 -11.85 8.46 -7.50
CA TYR A 59 -11.97 7.17 -6.82
C TYR A 59 -11.27 7.13 -5.46
N ASP A 60 -11.06 8.26 -4.79
CA ASP A 60 -10.27 8.30 -3.56
C ASP A 60 -8.89 7.61 -3.72
N ALA A 61 -8.23 7.84 -4.87
CA ALA A 61 -6.95 7.24 -5.17
C ALA A 61 -5.84 8.30 -5.25
N TYR A 62 -4.72 8.02 -4.60
CA TYR A 62 -3.63 8.96 -4.38
C TYR A 62 -2.29 8.36 -4.80
N TYR A 63 -1.44 9.15 -5.40
CA TYR A 63 -0.04 8.82 -5.67
C TYR A 63 0.91 9.89 -5.14
N LEU A 64 0.37 11.03 -4.78
CA LEU A 64 1.05 12.24 -4.33
C LEU A 64 0.08 13.03 -3.46
N ASP A 65 0.53 13.65 -2.41
CA ASP A 65 -0.20 14.74 -1.78
C ASP A 65 -0.13 15.97 -2.69
N GLN A 66 -1.19 16.14 -3.48
CA GLN A 66 -1.25 17.23 -4.45
C GLN A 66 -1.32 18.61 -3.78
N THR A 67 -1.92 18.71 -2.60
CA THR A 67 -2.02 19.96 -1.85
C THR A 67 -0.66 20.38 -1.35
N ALA A 68 0.08 19.50 -0.71
CA ALA A 68 1.44 19.75 -0.25
C ALA A 68 2.38 20.04 -1.43
N SER A 69 2.26 19.30 -2.52
CA SER A 69 3.07 19.52 -3.73
C SER A 69 2.84 20.89 -4.34
N LYS A 70 1.58 21.32 -4.51
CA LYS A 70 1.23 22.63 -5.05
C LYS A 70 1.72 23.79 -4.17
N LYS A 71 1.72 23.61 -2.85
CA LYS A 71 2.21 24.58 -1.88
C LYS A 71 3.71 24.50 -1.63
N ASN A 72 4.39 23.53 -2.24
CA ASN A 72 5.80 23.19 -1.98
C ASN A 72 6.09 22.95 -0.48
N GLU A 73 5.15 22.30 0.21
CA GLU A 73 5.31 21.91 1.61
C GLU A 73 6.26 20.70 1.69
N LYS A 74 7.28 20.83 2.53
CA LYS A 74 8.29 19.76 2.69
C LYS A 74 7.76 18.63 3.55
N VAL A 75 6.92 17.79 2.97
CA VAL A 75 6.34 16.59 3.57
C VAL A 75 6.51 15.38 2.66
N VAL A 76 6.79 14.22 3.24
CA VAL A 76 6.86 12.93 2.55
C VAL A 76 6.15 11.86 3.38
N TYR A 77 5.70 10.81 2.70
CA TYR A 77 4.98 9.67 3.25
C TYR A 77 5.76 8.40 2.97
N LEU A 78 6.31 7.77 4.00
CA LEU A 78 7.00 6.48 3.86
C LEU A 78 5.99 5.34 3.83
N THR A 79 6.09 4.49 2.83
CA THR A 79 5.24 3.30 2.70
C THR A 79 6.05 2.07 2.34
N PHE A 80 5.67 0.92 2.88
CA PHE A 80 6.34 -0.35 2.66
C PHE A 80 5.33 -1.41 2.23
N ASP A 81 5.61 -2.11 1.12
CA ASP A 81 4.86 -3.28 0.72
C ASP A 81 5.48 -4.53 1.33
N CYS A 82 4.63 -5.34 2.00
CA CYS A 82 5.02 -6.48 2.81
C CYS A 82 4.28 -7.75 2.34
N GLY A 83 4.86 -8.47 1.39
CA GLY A 83 4.34 -9.73 0.91
C GLY A 83 4.85 -10.93 1.71
N TYR A 84 6.10 -10.88 2.17
CA TYR A 84 6.75 -11.86 3.02
C TYR A 84 7.86 -11.21 3.86
N GLU A 85 8.41 -11.94 4.85
CA GLU A 85 9.50 -11.46 5.71
C GLU A 85 10.85 -11.97 5.21
N ASN A 86 11.87 -11.11 5.25
CA ASN A 86 13.25 -11.43 4.89
C ASN A 86 14.26 -11.02 5.97
N GLY A 87 13.78 -10.80 7.21
CA GLY A 87 14.62 -10.48 8.38
C GLY A 87 14.92 -9.00 8.58
N TYR A 88 14.31 -8.08 7.82
CA TYR A 88 14.63 -6.65 7.91
C TYR A 88 13.52 -5.79 8.52
N THR A 89 12.29 -6.28 8.62
CA THR A 89 11.17 -5.44 9.09
C THR A 89 11.36 -4.97 10.52
N GLU A 90 11.88 -5.80 11.41
CA GLU A 90 12.14 -5.39 12.79
C GLU A 90 13.19 -4.27 12.87
N GLN A 91 14.27 -4.36 12.08
CA GLN A 91 15.26 -3.29 11.97
C GLN A 91 14.66 -1.99 11.43
N ILE A 92 13.79 -2.07 10.42
CA ILE A 92 13.07 -0.91 9.87
C ILE A 92 12.21 -0.26 10.95
N LEU A 93 11.46 -1.05 11.72
CA LEU A 93 10.62 -0.55 12.82
C LEU A 93 11.48 0.09 13.93
N ASP A 94 12.62 -0.51 14.30
CA ASP A 94 13.54 0.07 15.28
C ASP A 94 14.04 1.46 14.85
N ILE A 95 14.39 1.62 13.57
CA ILE A 95 14.84 2.90 13.01
C ILE A 95 13.69 3.91 13.01
N LEU A 96 12.51 3.54 12.53
CA LEU A 96 11.34 4.42 12.49
C LEU A 96 10.96 4.90 13.89
N LYS A 97 10.98 4.01 14.89
CA LYS A 97 10.73 4.35 16.29
C LYS A 97 11.78 5.28 16.86
N LYS A 98 13.07 4.99 16.63
CA LYS A 98 14.19 5.83 17.06
C LYS A 98 14.09 7.24 16.51
N GLU A 99 13.70 7.36 15.25
CA GLU A 99 13.62 8.62 14.52
C GLU A 99 12.28 9.34 14.68
N ASP A 100 11.31 8.75 15.38
CA ASP A 100 9.93 9.26 15.53
C ASP A 100 9.28 9.56 14.17
N VAL A 101 9.30 8.56 13.27
CA VAL A 101 8.82 8.67 11.90
C VAL A 101 7.66 7.71 11.68
N PRO A 102 6.45 8.22 11.33
CA PRO A 102 5.33 7.38 10.95
C PRO A 102 5.55 6.76 9.57
N ALA A 103 4.99 5.56 9.37
CA ALA A 103 4.96 4.89 8.07
C ALA A 103 3.65 4.13 7.89
N CYS A 104 3.34 3.73 6.65
CA CYS A 104 2.26 2.81 6.35
C CYS A 104 2.85 1.52 5.75
N PHE A 105 2.44 0.37 6.30
CA PHE A 105 2.82 -0.95 5.83
C PHE A 105 1.62 -1.60 5.13
N PHE A 106 1.73 -1.83 3.83
CA PHE A 106 0.71 -2.56 3.07
C PHE A 106 1.00 -4.05 3.14
N VAL A 107 0.22 -4.78 3.92
CA VAL A 107 0.49 -6.17 4.25
C VAL A 107 -0.47 -7.11 3.53
N THR A 108 0.04 -8.24 3.04
CA THR A 108 -0.81 -9.35 2.61
C THR A 108 -1.30 -10.14 3.82
N GLN A 109 -2.42 -10.86 3.69
CA GLN A 109 -2.86 -11.77 4.74
C GLN A 109 -1.82 -12.86 5.02
N THR A 110 -1.14 -13.35 3.98
CA THR A 110 -0.06 -14.34 4.12
C THR A 110 1.08 -13.80 4.97
N TYR A 111 1.46 -12.54 4.78
CA TYR A 111 2.44 -11.87 5.63
C TYR A 111 1.98 -11.80 7.10
N ILE A 112 0.74 -11.35 7.34
CA ILE A 112 0.18 -11.26 8.69
C ILE A 112 0.18 -12.63 9.36
N ARG A 113 -0.28 -13.68 8.65
CA ARG A 113 -0.34 -15.05 9.16
C ARG A 113 1.01 -15.54 9.68
N ASP A 114 2.05 -15.30 8.91
CA ASP A 114 3.38 -15.80 9.20
C ASP A 114 4.16 -14.90 10.19
N ASN A 115 3.71 -13.64 10.38
CA ASN A 115 4.39 -12.59 11.15
C ASN A 115 3.45 -11.78 12.05
N VAL A 116 2.53 -12.45 12.78
CA VAL A 116 1.51 -11.78 13.62
C VAL A 116 2.13 -10.79 14.62
N ALA A 117 3.26 -11.16 15.24
CA ALA A 117 3.93 -10.30 16.22
C ALA A 117 4.44 -9.00 15.58
N ILE A 118 4.99 -9.06 14.36
CA ILE A 118 5.49 -7.90 13.64
C ILE A 118 4.32 -7.00 13.20
N ALA A 119 3.25 -7.60 12.64
CA ALA A 119 2.07 -6.84 12.23
C ALA A 119 1.40 -6.14 13.42
N LYS A 120 1.39 -6.78 14.60
CA LYS A 120 0.91 -6.19 15.85
C LYS A 120 1.83 -5.04 16.30
N ARG A 121 3.14 -5.23 16.26
CA ARG A 121 4.15 -4.23 16.60
C ARG A 121 4.01 -2.97 15.74
N MET A 122 3.74 -3.11 14.44
CA MET A 122 3.49 -1.96 13.56
C MET A 122 2.38 -1.05 14.13
N LYS A 123 1.26 -1.63 14.57
CA LYS A 123 0.15 -0.87 15.16
C LYS A 123 0.49 -0.30 16.53
N GLU A 124 1.18 -1.06 17.38
CA GLU A 124 1.58 -0.66 18.74
C GLU A 124 2.58 0.50 18.74
N GLU A 125 3.40 0.61 17.70
CA GLU A 125 4.36 1.70 17.51
C GLU A 125 3.79 2.89 16.73
N GLY A 126 2.46 2.89 16.45
CA GLY A 126 1.76 4.03 15.84
C GLY A 126 1.81 4.09 14.33
N HIS A 127 2.30 3.04 13.68
CA HIS A 127 2.27 2.96 12.23
C HIS A 127 0.89 2.54 11.70
N GLN A 128 0.63 2.87 10.45
CA GLN A 128 -0.56 2.42 9.73
C GLN A 128 -0.29 1.04 9.10
N VAL A 129 -1.31 0.19 9.10
CA VAL A 129 -1.27 -1.11 8.43
C VAL A 129 -2.40 -1.15 7.41
N GLY A 130 -2.03 -0.98 6.14
CA GLY A 130 -2.93 -1.00 4.99
C GLY A 130 -3.05 -2.38 4.35
N ASN A 131 -4.01 -2.51 3.47
CA ASN A 131 -4.39 -3.73 2.78
C ASN A 131 -3.57 -3.96 1.50
N HIS A 132 -3.01 -5.17 1.34
CA HIS A 132 -2.34 -5.59 0.11
C HIS A 132 -2.90 -6.91 -0.43
N THR A 133 -4.20 -7.17 -0.16
CA THR A 133 -4.99 -8.37 -0.48
C THR A 133 -4.55 -9.63 0.28
N ILE A 134 -5.27 -10.75 0.10
CA ILE A 134 -4.89 -12.03 0.73
C ILE A 134 -3.63 -12.60 0.08
N TYR A 135 -3.67 -12.76 -1.24
CA TYR A 135 -2.67 -13.51 -2.02
C TYR A 135 -1.91 -12.68 -3.03
N HIS A 136 -1.90 -11.35 -2.91
CA HIS A 136 -1.21 -10.47 -3.84
C HIS A 136 -1.70 -10.64 -5.28
N ILE A 137 -3.01 -10.63 -5.49
CA ILE A 137 -3.65 -10.88 -6.78
C ILE A 137 -3.61 -9.67 -7.72
N CYS A 138 -3.63 -9.92 -9.03
CA CYS A 138 -3.95 -8.89 -10.02
C CYS A 138 -5.46 -8.61 -10.00
N MET A 139 -5.87 -7.51 -9.35
CA MET A 139 -7.28 -7.18 -9.12
C MET A 139 -8.09 -7.00 -10.43
N PRO A 140 -7.59 -6.37 -11.51
CA PRO A 140 -8.34 -6.24 -12.76
C PRO A 140 -8.73 -7.57 -13.42
N ASP A 141 -7.99 -8.64 -13.14
CA ASP A 141 -8.24 -9.98 -13.72
C ASP A 141 -9.30 -10.78 -12.91
N LYS A 142 -9.85 -10.18 -11.84
CA LYS A 142 -10.73 -10.84 -10.89
C LYS A 142 -12.18 -10.40 -11.00
N SER A 143 -13.11 -11.30 -10.63
CA SER A 143 -14.51 -10.96 -10.45
C SER A 143 -14.71 -10.02 -9.26
N TYR A 144 -15.87 -9.38 -9.17
CA TYR A 144 -16.24 -8.56 -8.03
C TYR A 144 -16.14 -9.34 -6.70
N GLU A 145 -16.70 -10.54 -6.68
CA GLU A 145 -16.75 -11.40 -5.50
C GLU A 145 -15.34 -11.81 -5.05
N GLU A 146 -14.43 -12.10 -5.99
CA GLU A 146 -13.04 -12.40 -5.67
C GLU A 146 -12.33 -11.18 -5.07
N ILE A 147 -12.54 -9.98 -5.63
CA ILE A 147 -11.94 -8.74 -5.10
C ILE A 147 -12.47 -8.47 -3.67
N VAL A 148 -13.78 -8.56 -3.45
CA VAL A 148 -14.38 -8.37 -2.12
C VAL A 148 -13.82 -9.36 -1.12
N GLN A 149 -13.67 -10.63 -1.50
CA GLN A 149 -13.09 -11.66 -0.65
C GLN A 149 -11.62 -11.35 -0.31
N GLU A 150 -10.82 -10.98 -1.30
CA GLU A 150 -9.39 -10.67 -1.13
C GLU A 150 -9.16 -9.45 -0.24
N VAL A 151 -9.98 -8.40 -0.39
CA VAL A 151 -9.85 -7.17 0.39
C VAL A 151 -10.41 -7.35 1.81
N ASN A 152 -11.66 -7.77 1.94
CA ASN A 152 -12.30 -7.92 3.25
C ASN A 152 -11.68 -9.05 4.06
N GLY A 153 -11.33 -10.17 3.41
CA GLY A 153 -10.70 -11.30 4.10
C GLY A 153 -9.35 -10.93 4.71
N CYS A 154 -8.53 -10.13 4.02
CA CYS A 154 -7.28 -9.62 4.56
C CYS A 154 -7.52 -8.70 5.78
N ALA A 155 -8.49 -7.78 5.68
CA ALA A 155 -8.82 -6.85 6.76
C ALA A 155 -9.39 -7.55 8.00
N GLU A 156 -10.28 -8.52 7.80
CA GLU A 156 -10.85 -9.33 8.89
C GLU A 156 -9.80 -10.18 9.57
N TYR A 157 -8.92 -10.80 8.78
CA TYR A 157 -7.82 -11.59 9.33
C TYR A 157 -6.86 -10.74 10.16
N MET A 158 -6.53 -9.52 9.73
CA MET A 158 -5.72 -8.58 10.51
C MET A 158 -6.35 -8.38 11.90
N LYS A 159 -7.65 -8.12 11.95
CA LYS A 159 -8.39 -7.92 13.20
C LYS A 159 -8.40 -9.17 14.07
N GLU A 160 -8.64 -10.34 13.46
CA GLU A 160 -8.70 -11.62 14.18
C GLU A 160 -7.34 -11.99 14.76
N ALA A 161 -6.27 -11.88 13.98
CA ALA A 161 -4.95 -12.33 14.36
C ALA A 161 -4.24 -11.39 15.34
N THR A 162 -4.44 -10.06 15.18
CA THR A 162 -3.68 -9.06 15.94
C THR A 162 -4.50 -8.34 17.01
N GLY A 163 -5.83 -8.32 16.90
CA GLY A 163 -6.74 -7.50 17.69
C GLY A 163 -6.91 -6.07 17.17
N TYR A 164 -6.09 -5.63 16.20
CA TYR A 164 -6.14 -4.29 15.60
C TYR A 164 -6.89 -4.31 14.28
N ALA A 165 -7.72 -3.28 14.04
CA ALA A 165 -8.32 -3.08 12.73
C ALA A 165 -7.26 -2.65 11.70
N MET A 166 -7.43 -3.10 10.47
CA MET A 166 -6.68 -2.58 9.33
C MET A 166 -7.05 -1.13 9.06
N ASP A 167 -6.08 -0.30 8.71
CA ASP A 167 -6.33 1.09 8.34
C ASP A 167 -7.00 1.14 6.94
N PRO A 168 -7.81 2.18 6.63
CA PRO A 168 -8.62 2.23 5.42
C PRO A 168 -7.81 2.62 4.17
N TYR A 169 -6.66 1.99 3.99
CA TYR A 169 -5.76 2.19 2.86
C TYR A 169 -5.52 0.86 2.16
N LEU A 170 -5.59 0.86 0.83
CA LEU A 170 -5.30 -0.30 0.00
C LEU A 170 -4.26 0.09 -1.05
N ARG A 171 -3.25 -0.75 -1.22
CA ARG A 171 -2.35 -0.67 -2.39
C ARG A 171 -2.62 -1.85 -3.30
N PRO A 172 -2.99 -1.60 -4.58
CA PRO A 172 -3.16 -2.68 -5.54
C PRO A 172 -1.85 -3.44 -5.76
N PRO A 173 -1.86 -4.78 -5.67
CA PRO A 173 -0.68 -5.58 -5.99
C PRO A 173 -0.13 -5.26 -7.38
N CYS A 174 1.20 -5.23 -7.51
CA CYS A 174 1.91 -4.86 -8.74
C CYS A 174 1.55 -3.47 -9.28
N GLY A 175 0.82 -2.63 -8.54
CA GLY A 175 0.30 -1.36 -9.06
C GLY A 175 -0.68 -1.52 -10.22
N GLU A 176 -1.31 -2.69 -10.35
CA GLU A 176 -2.28 -2.97 -11.41
C GLU A 176 -3.69 -2.57 -10.99
N TYR A 177 -4.39 -1.84 -11.85
CA TYR A 177 -5.70 -1.29 -11.56
C TYR A 177 -6.55 -1.10 -12.82
N SER A 178 -7.83 -0.82 -12.64
CA SER A 178 -8.78 -0.35 -13.65
C SER A 178 -9.76 0.62 -12.99
N ALA A 179 -10.53 1.39 -13.77
CA ALA A 179 -11.61 2.23 -13.21
C ALA A 179 -12.57 1.40 -12.34
N ARG A 180 -12.89 0.18 -12.80
CA ARG A 180 -13.74 -0.76 -12.07
C ARG A 180 -13.13 -1.15 -10.71
N THR A 181 -11.85 -1.50 -10.66
CA THR A 181 -11.23 -1.91 -9.39
C THR A 181 -11.08 -0.75 -8.42
N LEU A 182 -10.85 0.47 -8.91
CA LEU A 182 -10.82 1.68 -8.08
C LEU A 182 -12.18 1.95 -7.46
N ALA A 183 -13.26 1.88 -8.26
CA ALA A 183 -14.63 2.06 -7.76
C ALA A 183 -14.99 1.02 -6.68
N ILE A 184 -14.66 -0.26 -6.92
CA ILE A 184 -14.90 -1.33 -5.93
C ILE A 184 -14.11 -1.05 -4.64
N THR A 185 -12.85 -0.68 -4.73
CA THR A 185 -12.01 -0.37 -3.56
C THR A 185 -12.59 0.77 -2.73
N GLN A 186 -13.05 1.84 -3.40
CA GLN A 186 -13.70 2.99 -2.77
C GLN A 186 -15.00 2.57 -2.05
N ASP A 187 -15.84 1.77 -2.69
CA ASP A 187 -17.11 1.31 -2.11
C ASP A 187 -16.91 0.35 -0.93
N LEU A 188 -15.77 -0.36 -0.89
CA LEU A 188 -15.35 -1.15 0.27
C LEU A 188 -14.81 -0.28 1.42
N GLY A 189 -14.73 1.04 1.25
CA GLY A 189 -14.29 1.98 2.26
C GLY A 189 -12.78 2.16 2.35
N PHE A 190 -12.03 1.76 1.31
CA PHE A 190 -10.57 1.92 1.25
C PHE A 190 -10.18 3.03 0.28
N LYS A 191 -9.20 3.83 0.68
CA LYS A 191 -8.48 4.74 -0.22
C LYS A 191 -7.37 3.98 -0.94
N THR A 192 -7.30 4.11 -2.27
CA THR A 192 -6.24 3.47 -3.05
C THR A 192 -4.97 4.31 -3.01
N ILE A 193 -3.86 3.72 -2.61
CA ILE A 193 -2.56 4.40 -2.46
C ILE A 193 -1.55 3.84 -3.46
N PHE A 194 -1.20 4.64 -4.44
CA PHE A 194 -0.06 4.43 -5.34
C PHE A 194 1.19 5.12 -4.76
N TRP A 195 2.12 5.54 -5.62
CA TRP A 195 3.36 6.21 -5.24
C TRP A 195 3.80 7.19 -6.32
N SER A 196 4.61 8.18 -5.95
CA SER A 196 5.27 9.10 -6.87
C SER A 196 6.78 8.94 -6.89
N MET A 197 7.32 8.10 -6.01
CA MET A 197 8.74 7.75 -5.95
C MET A 197 8.92 6.28 -5.60
N ALA A 198 9.72 5.56 -6.38
CA ALA A 198 10.05 4.15 -6.16
C ALA A 198 11.34 3.78 -6.91
N TYR A 199 11.86 2.60 -6.64
CA TYR A 199 12.97 1.95 -7.34
C TYR A 199 12.87 0.43 -7.18
N MET A 200 13.72 -0.30 -7.91
CA MET A 200 13.73 -1.76 -7.89
C MET A 200 14.49 -2.25 -6.65
N ASP A 201 13.76 -2.56 -5.57
CA ASP A 201 14.29 -2.99 -4.27
C ASP A 201 13.75 -4.34 -3.78
N PHE A 202 12.76 -4.90 -4.48
CA PHE A 202 12.07 -6.13 -4.10
C PHE A 202 12.80 -7.42 -4.49
N ASP A 203 13.77 -7.37 -5.41
CA ASP A 203 14.56 -8.56 -5.76
C ASP A 203 15.64 -8.80 -4.69
N VAL A 204 15.41 -9.75 -3.80
CA VAL A 204 16.31 -10.07 -2.68
C VAL A 204 17.66 -10.58 -3.13
N ASN A 205 17.77 -11.08 -4.36
CA ASN A 205 19.02 -11.58 -4.94
C ASN A 205 19.81 -10.51 -5.72
N ASN A 206 19.17 -9.36 -6.00
CA ASN A 206 19.79 -8.28 -6.76
C ASN A 206 19.46 -6.93 -6.11
N GLN A 207 19.98 -6.72 -4.91
CA GLN A 207 19.76 -5.50 -4.15
C GLN A 207 20.58 -4.32 -4.68
N PRO A 208 20.00 -3.11 -4.76
CA PRO A 208 20.67 -1.95 -5.37
C PRO A 208 21.88 -1.42 -4.58
N GLY A 209 21.96 -1.72 -3.28
CA GLY A 209 22.98 -1.21 -2.37
C GLY A 209 22.55 0.04 -1.59
N VAL A 210 23.15 0.21 -0.41
CA VAL A 210 22.84 1.29 0.53
C VAL A 210 23.08 2.67 -0.09
N ASP A 211 24.23 2.86 -0.73
CA ASP A 211 24.59 4.15 -1.33
C ASP A 211 23.64 4.52 -2.48
N PHE A 212 23.23 3.54 -3.30
CA PHE A 212 22.22 3.78 -4.33
C PHE A 212 20.90 4.32 -3.74
N VAL A 213 20.42 3.70 -2.65
CA VAL A 213 19.17 4.14 -2.00
C VAL A 213 19.32 5.58 -1.51
N ILE A 214 20.42 5.91 -0.83
CA ILE A 214 20.67 7.27 -0.33
C ILE A 214 20.70 8.28 -1.47
N ASP A 215 21.46 7.99 -2.55
CA ASP A 215 21.57 8.87 -3.71
C ASP A 215 20.23 9.02 -4.44
N HIS A 216 19.45 7.93 -4.54
CA HIS A 216 18.12 7.98 -5.15
C HIS A 216 17.18 8.89 -4.38
N PHE A 217 17.14 8.79 -3.04
CA PHE A 217 16.36 9.71 -2.22
C PHE A 217 16.84 11.15 -2.35
N ASN A 218 18.15 11.41 -2.26
CA ASN A 218 18.70 12.76 -2.40
C ASN A 218 18.35 13.41 -3.74
N LYS A 219 18.20 12.61 -4.79
CA LYS A 219 17.94 13.10 -6.15
C LYS A 219 16.46 13.29 -6.47
N TYR A 220 15.59 12.42 -5.95
CA TYR A 220 14.22 12.29 -6.44
C TYR A 220 13.13 12.58 -5.42
N HIS A 221 13.47 12.83 -4.15
CA HIS A 221 12.46 13.25 -3.19
C HIS A 221 11.83 14.59 -3.59
N HIS A 222 10.56 14.76 -3.29
CA HIS A 222 9.80 15.96 -3.63
C HIS A 222 8.64 16.18 -2.64
N SER A 223 8.13 17.42 -2.60
CA SER A 223 7.02 17.79 -1.72
C SER A 223 5.77 16.94 -2.01
N GLY A 224 5.22 16.36 -0.96
CA GLY A 224 4.03 15.50 -1.04
C GLY A 224 4.30 14.07 -1.52
N ALA A 225 5.56 13.67 -1.69
CA ALA A 225 5.89 12.34 -2.22
C ALA A 225 5.34 11.21 -1.35
N ILE A 226 4.61 10.29 -1.96
CA ILE A 226 4.31 8.97 -1.42
C ILE A 226 5.39 8.02 -1.95
N ILE A 227 6.18 7.46 -1.04
CA ILE A 227 7.38 6.69 -1.36
C ILE A 227 7.09 5.21 -1.17
N LEU A 228 7.25 4.42 -2.24
CA LEU A 228 7.17 2.96 -2.16
C LEU A 228 8.53 2.36 -1.89
N MET A 229 8.58 1.54 -0.86
CA MET A 229 9.69 0.67 -0.48
C MET A 229 9.18 -0.74 -0.20
N HIS A 230 10.06 -1.74 -0.18
CA HIS A 230 9.71 -3.09 0.25
C HIS A 230 10.49 -3.47 1.52
N ASN A 231 9.80 -4.14 2.43
CA ASN A 231 10.36 -4.58 3.72
C ASN A 231 11.47 -5.63 3.57
N VAL A 232 11.50 -6.34 2.45
CA VAL A 232 12.46 -7.42 2.17
C VAL A 232 13.86 -6.93 1.79
N SER A 233 14.03 -5.63 1.58
CA SER A 233 15.27 -5.04 1.05
C SER A 233 16.31 -4.79 2.13
N SER A 234 17.46 -5.47 2.02
CA SER A 234 18.64 -5.19 2.85
C SER A 234 19.19 -3.79 2.61
N SER A 235 19.08 -3.29 1.37
CA SER A 235 19.53 -1.94 1.00
C SER A 235 18.70 -0.87 1.68
N ASN A 236 17.37 -1.06 1.74
CA ASN A 236 16.46 -0.14 2.45
C ASN A 236 16.74 -0.12 3.94
N ALA A 237 16.83 -1.29 4.57
CA ALA A 237 17.10 -1.40 5.99
C ALA A 237 18.44 -0.74 6.38
N GLY A 238 19.47 -0.89 5.53
CA GLY A 238 20.78 -0.28 5.76
C GLY A 238 20.82 1.24 5.49
N ALA A 239 19.97 1.76 4.59
CA ALA A 239 19.96 3.16 4.19
C ALA A 239 19.00 4.04 5.01
N LEU A 240 17.94 3.47 5.58
CA LEU A 240 16.77 4.20 6.09
C LEU A 240 17.13 5.29 7.10
N GLU A 241 17.99 5.01 8.07
CA GLU A 241 18.39 5.98 9.08
C GLU A 241 19.07 7.21 8.45
N LYS A 242 19.95 6.97 7.47
CA LYS A 242 20.64 8.06 6.76
C LYS A 242 19.70 8.84 5.86
N VAL A 243 18.79 8.19 5.19
CA VAL A 243 17.73 8.82 4.37
C VAL A 243 16.88 9.74 5.22
N ILE A 244 16.39 9.27 6.38
CA ILE A 244 15.60 10.06 7.30
C ILE A 244 16.39 11.29 7.77
N ALA A 245 17.64 11.10 8.17
CA ALA A 245 18.50 12.20 8.63
C ALA A 245 18.72 13.26 7.54
N ASN A 246 18.97 12.84 6.30
CA ASN A 246 19.16 13.76 5.17
C ASN A 246 17.89 14.59 4.90
N LEU A 247 16.73 13.94 4.80
CA LEU A 247 15.46 14.63 4.55
C LEU A 247 15.09 15.59 5.68
N LYS A 248 15.30 15.20 6.94
CA LYS A 248 15.10 16.10 8.10
C LYS A 248 16.05 17.33 8.03
N ALA A 249 17.31 17.12 7.63
CA ALA A 249 18.29 18.21 7.46
C ALA A 249 17.89 19.19 6.35
N GLU A 250 17.19 18.72 5.32
CA GLU A 250 16.61 19.54 4.27
C GLU A 250 15.28 20.20 4.68
N GLY A 251 14.79 19.90 5.88
CA GLY A 251 13.55 20.47 6.44
C GLY A 251 12.28 19.71 6.06
N TYR A 252 12.39 18.49 5.54
CA TYR A 252 11.24 17.64 5.32
C TYR A 252 10.76 17.02 6.63
N ARG A 253 9.44 16.95 6.78
CA ARG A 253 8.77 16.15 7.79
C ARG A 253 8.21 14.86 7.18
N PHE A 254 8.11 13.85 8.01
CA PHE A 254 7.45 12.60 7.66
C PHE A 254 6.03 12.62 8.21
N ALA A 255 5.05 12.23 7.41
CA ALA A 255 3.65 12.30 7.77
C ALA A 255 2.94 10.93 7.64
N SER A 256 1.88 10.78 8.40
CA SER A 256 0.94 9.67 8.29
C SER A 256 0.01 9.89 7.10
N LEU A 257 -0.42 8.83 6.43
CA LEU A 257 -1.42 8.92 5.35
C LEU A 257 -2.76 9.54 5.80
N ASN A 258 -3.01 9.65 7.12
CA ASN A 258 -4.17 10.37 7.64
C ASN A 258 -4.14 11.88 7.33
N GLU A 259 -2.98 12.43 7.02
CA GLU A 259 -2.80 13.84 6.66
C GLU A 259 -2.93 14.09 5.15
N LEU A 260 -3.03 13.03 4.35
CA LEU A 260 -3.11 13.09 2.89
C LEU A 260 -4.39 13.83 2.44
N GLN A 261 -4.22 14.86 1.59
CA GLN A 261 -5.29 15.74 1.11
C GLN A 261 -5.36 15.79 -0.42
#